data_e7c805894d4a12b98284ff5088eb5b0a
#
_entry.id   e7c805894d4a12b98284ff5088eb5b0a
#
_cell.length_a   1.000
_cell.length_b   1.000
_cell.length_c   1.000
_cell.angle_alpha   90.00
_cell.angle_beta   90.00
_cell.angle_gamma   90.00
#
_symmetry.space_group_name_H-M   'P 1'
#
loop_
_entity.id
_entity.type
_entity.pdbx_description
1 polymer ?
#
loop_
_entity_poly.entity_id
_entity_poly.type
_entity_poly.pdbx_seq_one_letter_code
_entity_poly.pdbx_strand_id
1 'polypeptide(L)'
;ADKDFSLNRFNVDYTGDCATLDQEKLSSELAYAESLNTDLIAVMIHWGIEYQTTQNAYQEQVADFLISHGADVILGSHSHVPQPMGTRTVTLDDGSTRTGFVAYSLGNFVSNQSPATVNVNYTDTTAILRLELTKNGQTQETTVTNVSYVPMLVLNRGTGVQDQYLILDVNALIAAHDSGDTSVATDAVYSKLEYALN
;
A
#
# COMPACT_ATOMS: atom_id res chain seq x y z
N ALA A 1 19.07 19.43 -8.40
CA ALA A 1 18.79 18.12 -8.97
C ALA A 1 17.38 18.15 -9.51
N ASP A 2 17.25 17.85 -10.76
CA ASP A 2 15.98 17.87 -11.47
C ASP A 2 15.11 16.72 -10.93
N LYS A 3 14.15 17.05 -10.09
CA LYS A 3 13.24 16.08 -9.49
C LYS A 3 12.28 15.48 -10.51
N ASP A 4 12.23 16.05 -11.71
CA ASP A 4 11.30 15.64 -12.75
C ASP A 4 11.65 14.30 -13.41
N PHE A 5 12.88 13.81 -13.24
CA PHE A 5 13.29 12.50 -13.73
C PHE A 5 12.96 11.32 -12.79
N SER A 6 12.58 11.58 -11.56
CA SER A 6 12.37 10.52 -10.57
C SER A 6 10.91 10.37 -10.12
N LEU A 7 10.01 11.27 -10.51
CA LEU A 7 8.62 11.27 -10.09
C LEU A 7 7.70 11.68 -11.25
N ASN A 8 6.84 10.76 -11.66
CA ASN A 8 5.72 11.08 -12.50
C ASN A 8 4.65 11.78 -11.65
N ARG A 9 4.31 13.02 -11.99
CA ARG A 9 3.28 13.80 -11.31
C ARG A 9 2.05 13.88 -12.19
N PHE A 10 0.93 13.39 -11.66
CA PHE A 10 -0.37 13.38 -12.32
C PHE A 10 -1.37 14.34 -11.67
N ASN A 11 -1.02 14.89 -10.52
CA ASN A 11 -1.74 15.98 -9.88
C ASN A 11 -1.19 17.31 -10.31
N VAL A 12 -2.06 18.21 -10.78
CA VAL A 12 -1.68 19.56 -11.17
C VAL A 12 -1.93 20.61 -10.06
N ASP A 13 -2.65 20.24 -9.01
CA ASP A 13 -2.92 21.11 -7.87
C ASP A 13 -2.71 20.34 -6.56
N TYR A 14 -1.88 20.85 -5.68
CA TYR A 14 -1.55 20.29 -4.37
C TYR A 14 -2.22 21.03 -3.22
N THR A 15 -3.08 21.98 -3.53
CA THR A 15 -3.76 22.79 -2.52
C THR A 15 -5.10 22.19 -2.15
N GLY A 16 -5.15 21.48 -1.02
CA GLY A 16 -6.41 20.97 -0.45
C GLY A 16 -6.85 19.63 -1.04
N ASP A 17 -8.11 19.48 -1.15
CA ASP A 17 -8.86 18.25 -1.26
C ASP A 17 -8.77 17.54 -2.59
N CYS A 18 -7.65 17.17 -3.10
CA CYS A 18 -7.61 16.36 -4.28
C CYS A 18 -7.82 17.14 -5.58
N ALA A 19 -6.82 17.71 -5.88
CA ALA A 19 -6.53 18.31 -7.12
C ALA A 19 -6.96 17.55 -8.36
N THR A 20 -7.02 18.27 -9.42
CA THR A 20 -7.36 17.76 -10.74
C THR A 20 -6.33 16.71 -11.18
N LEU A 21 -6.80 15.51 -11.45
CA LEU A 21 -6.00 14.45 -12.03
C LEU A 21 -5.62 14.83 -13.47
N ASP A 22 -4.34 14.73 -13.81
CA ASP A 22 -3.89 14.85 -15.20
C ASP A 22 -4.17 13.53 -15.94
N GLN A 23 -5.42 13.39 -16.37
CA GLN A 23 -5.92 12.19 -17.03
C GLN A 23 -5.21 11.90 -18.36
N GLU A 24 -4.87 12.93 -19.12
CA GLU A 24 -4.20 12.77 -20.42
C GLU A 24 -2.80 12.15 -20.24
N LYS A 25 -2.02 12.70 -19.32
CA LYS A 25 -0.70 12.16 -19.01
C LYS A 25 -0.78 10.75 -18.46
N LEU A 26 -1.68 10.48 -17.53
CA LEU A 26 -1.84 9.18 -16.90
C LEU A 26 -2.30 8.12 -17.90
N SER A 27 -3.25 8.43 -18.77
CA SER A 27 -3.68 7.53 -19.84
C SER A 27 -2.54 7.22 -20.81
N SER A 28 -1.71 8.20 -21.14
CA SER A 28 -0.55 8.01 -22.02
C SER A 28 0.48 7.04 -21.41
N GLU A 29 0.76 7.16 -20.11
CA GLU A 29 1.68 6.27 -19.40
C GLU A 29 1.12 4.83 -19.30
N LEU A 30 -0.17 4.69 -19.03
CA LEU A 30 -0.82 3.37 -18.96
C LEU A 30 -0.87 2.71 -20.35
N ALA A 31 -1.21 3.46 -21.40
CA ALA A 31 -1.18 2.96 -22.79
C ALA A 31 0.24 2.54 -23.20
N TYR A 32 1.27 3.26 -22.76
CA TYR A 32 2.65 2.83 -22.96
C TYR A 32 2.96 1.52 -22.23
N ALA A 33 2.56 1.39 -20.96
CA ALA A 33 2.75 0.16 -20.20
C ALA A 33 2.04 -1.03 -20.86
N GLU A 34 0.83 -0.85 -21.36
CA GLU A 34 0.07 -1.85 -22.08
C GLU A 34 0.77 -2.26 -23.40
N SER A 35 1.37 -1.30 -24.11
CA SER A 35 2.10 -1.55 -25.36
C SER A 35 3.33 -2.47 -25.17
N LEU A 36 3.83 -2.61 -23.94
CA LEU A 36 4.93 -3.51 -23.62
C LEU A 36 4.50 -4.99 -23.58
N ASN A 37 3.20 -5.28 -23.67
CA ASN A 37 2.62 -6.62 -23.62
C ASN A 37 3.07 -7.42 -22.39
N THR A 38 3.14 -6.77 -21.25
CA THR A 38 3.42 -7.41 -19.96
C THR A 38 2.20 -8.20 -19.49
N ASP A 39 2.44 -9.22 -18.67
CA ASP A 39 1.36 -10.06 -18.12
C ASP A 39 0.51 -9.35 -17.06
N LEU A 40 1.03 -8.27 -16.48
CA LEU A 40 0.39 -7.52 -15.41
C LEU A 40 0.94 -6.10 -15.36
N ILE A 41 0.07 -5.12 -15.10
CA ILE A 41 0.43 -3.72 -14.85
C ILE A 41 0.20 -3.41 -13.38
N ALA A 42 1.31 -3.17 -12.66
CA ALA A 42 1.28 -2.72 -11.28
C ALA A 42 1.62 -1.23 -11.19
N VAL A 43 0.76 -0.46 -10.52
CA VAL A 43 0.94 0.97 -10.29
C VAL A 43 1.31 1.22 -8.83
N MET A 44 2.46 1.83 -8.59
CA MET A 44 2.83 2.36 -7.29
C MET A 44 2.48 3.84 -7.24
N ILE A 45 1.64 4.24 -6.29
CA ILE A 45 1.09 5.59 -6.24
C ILE A 45 1.23 6.21 -4.84
N HIS A 46 1.56 7.51 -4.81
CA HIS A 46 1.66 8.33 -3.62
C HIS A 46 0.49 9.32 -3.61
N TRP A 47 -0.50 9.07 -2.76
CA TRP A 47 -1.79 9.76 -2.80
C TRP A 47 -2.48 9.83 -1.44
N GLY A 48 -3.63 10.49 -1.41
CA GLY A 48 -4.47 10.58 -0.22
C GLY A 48 -4.05 11.68 0.74
N ILE A 49 -4.43 11.56 1.99
CA ILE A 49 -4.20 12.54 3.05
C ILE A 49 -3.45 11.84 4.19
N GLU A 50 -2.42 12.51 4.72
CA GLU A 50 -1.65 12.00 5.85
C GLU A 50 -2.54 11.63 7.03
N TYR A 51 -2.25 10.48 7.64
CA TYR A 51 -2.83 9.98 8.88
C TYR A 51 -4.33 9.59 8.81
N GLN A 52 -4.92 9.55 7.62
CA GLN A 52 -6.24 8.97 7.43
C GLN A 52 -6.14 7.46 7.27
N THR A 53 -6.88 6.72 8.10
CA THR A 53 -6.93 5.25 8.08
C THR A 53 -7.89 4.69 7.03
N THR A 54 -8.67 5.56 6.38
CA THR A 54 -9.59 5.21 5.29
C THR A 54 -9.25 6.01 4.05
N GLN A 55 -9.42 5.42 2.88
CA GLN A 55 -9.28 6.12 1.61
C GLN A 55 -10.35 7.21 1.47
N ASN A 56 -10.03 8.25 0.72
CA ASN A 56 -10.97 9.31 0.38
C ASN A 56 -11.55 9.13 -1.04
N ALA A 57 -12.55 9.94 -1.39
CA ALA A 57 -13.22 9.88 -2.69
C ALA A 57 -12.27 10.10 -3.88
N TYR A 58 -11.22 10.90 -3.71
CA TYR A 58 -10.21 11.10 -4.75
C TYR A 58 -9.39 9.83 -5.00
N GLN A 59 -8.94 9.15 -3.94
CA GLN A 59 -8.23 7.87 -4.08
C GLN A 59 -9.12 6.83 -4.80
N GLU A 60 -10.42 6.79 -4.48
CA GLU A 60 -11.36 5.91 -5.16
C GLU A 60 -11.52 6.26 -6.64
N GLN A 61 -11.67 7.54 -6.96
CA GLN A 61 -11.77 8.01 -8.35
C GLN A 61 -10.51 7.68 -9.16
N VAL A 62 -9.33 7.89 -8.57
CA VAL A 62 -8.07 7.57 -9.23
C VAL A 62 -7.90 6.07 -9.41
N ALA A 63 -8.30 5.26 -8.42
CA ALA A 63 -8.29 3.81 -8.54
C ALA A 63 -9.19 3.32 -9.68
N ASP A 64 -10.41 3.87 -9.80
CA ASP A 64 -11.32 3.56 -10.89
C ASP A 64 -10.71 3.91 -12.25
N PHE A 65 -10.10 5.09 -12.34
CA PHE A 65 -9.42 5.53 -13.55
C PHE A 65 -8.27 4.59 -13.94
N LEU A 66 -7.40 4.24 -12.99
CA LEU A 66 -6.27 3.35 -13.23
C LEU A 66 -6.72 1.97 -13.69
N ILE A 67 -7.71 1.39 -13.03
CA ILE A 67 -8.24 0.07 -13.37
C ILE A 67 -8.91 0.11 -14.75
N SER A 68 -9.72 1.13 -15.05
CA SER A 68 -10.36 1.25 -16.36
C SER A 68 -9.37 1.40 -17.52
N HIS A 69 -8.14 1.86 -17.23
CA HIS A 69 -7.07 2.05 -18.22
C HIS A 69 -5.96 0.98 -18.15
N GLY A 70 -6.23 -0.19 -17.56
CA GLY A 70 -5.35 -1.33 -17.68
C GLY A 70 -4.55 -1.71 -16.44
N ALA A 71 -4.63 -0.97 -15.33
CA ALA A 71 -3.97 -1.38 -14.10
C ALA A 71 -4.64 -2.61 -13.47
N ASP A 72 -3.83 -3.61 -13.10
CA ASP A 72 -4.28 -4.83 -12.43
C ASP A 72 -4.07 -4.78 -10.94
N VAL A 73 -3.00 -4.08 -10.50
CA VAL A 73 -2.62 -3.94 -9.10
C VAL A 73 -2.26 -2.49 -8.81
N ILE A 74 -2.81 -1.92 -7.74
CA ILE A 74 -2.49 -0.57 -7.25
C ILE A 74 -1.95 -0.69 -5.83
N LEU A 75 -0.74 -0.16 -5.62
CA LEU A 75 -0.05 -0.14 -4.33
C LEU A 75 0.14 1.32 -3.89
N GLY A 76 -0.71 1.74 -2.96
CA GLY A 76 -0.74 3.10 -2.45
C GLY A 76 0.20 3.35 -1.27
N SER A 77 0.58 4.59 -1.12
CA SER A 77 1.39 5.13 -0.02
C SER A 77 1.02 6.60 0.25
N HIS A 78 1.66 7.24 1.19
CA HIS A 78 1.53 8.62 1.64
C HIS A 78 0.83 8.80 2.98
N SER A 79 -0.26 8.10 3.26
CA SER A 79 -1.02 8.32 4.50
C SER A 79 -0.23 8.02 5.79
N HIS A 80 0.94 7.38 5.69
CA HIS A 80 1.77 6.95 6.82
C HIS A 80 1.09 5.94 7.77
N VAL A 81 -0.12 5.56 7.47
CA VAL A 81 -0.91 4.54 8.19
C VAL A 81 -1.48 3.55 7.18
N PRO A 82 -1.70 2.28 7.55
CA PRO A 82 -2.41 1.34 6.70
C PRO A 82 -3.83 1.85 6.37
N GLN A 83 -4.25 1.63 5.13
CA GLN A 83 -5.61 1.87 4.67
C GLN A 83 -6.19 0.57 4.11
N PRO A 84 -7.51 0.48 3.90
CA PRO A 84 -8.16 -0.71 3.35
C PRO A 84 -7.50 -1.23 2.07
N MET A 85 -7.61 -2.53 1.86
CA MET A 85 -7.17 -3.19 0.63
C MET A 85 -8.21 -4.23 0.19
N GLY A 86 -8.30 -4.44 -1.12
CA GLY A 86 -9.25 -5.40 -1.69
C GLY A 86 -9.37 -5.28 -3.19
N THR A 87 -10.27 -6.06 -3.76
CA THR A 87 -10.61 -5.97 -5.18
C THR A 87 -11.58 -4.83 -5.43
N ARG A 88 -11.42 -4.15 -6.57
CA ARG A 88 -12.31 -3.10 -7.05
C ARG A 88 -12.70 -3.40 -8.49
N THR A 89 -13.99 -3.37 -8.77
CA THR A 89 -14.53 -3.61 -10.12
C THR A 89 -15.10 -2.31 -10.67
N VAL A 90 -14.69 -1.97 -11.87
CA VAL A 90 -15.17 -0.80 -12.63
C VAL A 90 -15.93 -1.25 -13.87
N THR A 91 -16.89 -0.44 -14.29
CA THR A 91 -17.62 -0.63 -15.56
C THR A 91 -16.95 0.23 -16.63
N LEU A 92 -16.59 -0.37 -17.76
CA LEU A 92 -16.00 0.30 -18.89
C LEU A 92 -17.07 0.94 -19.79
N ASP A 93 -16.66 1.82 -20.71
CA ASP A 93 -17.56 2.56 -21.60
C ASP A 93 -18.37 1.64 -22.55
N ASP A 94 -17.85 0.45 -22.86
CA ASP A 94 -18.53 -0.57 -23.66
C ASP A 94 -19.51 -1.43 -22.86
N GLY A 95 -19.66 -1.18 -21.55
CA GLY A 95 -20.52 -1.91 -20.62
C GLY A 95 -19.89 -3.18 -20.03
N SER A 96 -18.71 -3.56 -20.44
CA SER A 96 -17.93 -4.64 -19.80
C SER A 96 -17.40 -4.20 -18.44
N THR A 97 -16.84 -5.13 -17.67
CA THR A 97 -16.25 -4.82 -16.37
C THR A 97 -14.79 -5.25 -16.30
N ARG A 98 -13.99 -4.49 -15.56
CA ARG A 98 -12.61 -4.83 -15.22
C ARG A 98 -12.43 -4.81 -13.70
N THR A 99 -11.70 -5.79 -13.17
CA THR A 99 -11.41 -5.89 -11.73
C THR A 99 -9.91 -5.79 -11.53
N GLY A 100 -9.49 -4.92 -10.61
CA GLY A 100 -8.11 -4.80 -10.14
C GLY A 100 -8.02 -4.98 -8.62
N PHE A 101 -6.82 -5.20 -8.11
CA PHE A 101 -6.53 -5.20 -6.69
C PHE A 101 -5.97 -3.84 -6.27
N VAL A 102 -6.48 -3.28 -5.17
CA VAL A 102 -6.02 -1.99 -4.62
C VAL A 102 -5.63 -2.17 -3.16
N ALA A 103 -4.41 -1.80 -2.80
CA ALA A 103 -4.02 -1.46 -1.44
C ALA A 103 -3.91 0.06 -1.37
N TYR A 104 -4.84 0.73 -0.70
CA TYR A 104 -4.87 2.20 -0.67
C TYR A 104 -3.68 2.80 0.06
N SER A 105 -3.19 2.14 1.11
CA SER A 105 -1.89 2.40 1.72
C SER A 105 -1.40 1.19 2.52
N LEU A 106 -0.12 0.88 2.38
CA LEU A 106 0.55 -0.16 3.17
C LEU A 106 1.14 0.39 4.48
N GLY A 107 1.05 1.70 4.73
CA GLY A 107 1.67 2.34 5.88
C GLY A 107 3.19 2.50 5.76
N ASN A 108 3.86 2.73 6.88
CA ASN A 108 5.30 2.93 6.97
C ASN A 108 6.04 1.61 7.14
N PHE A 109 6.98 1.26 6.25
CA PHE A 109 7.78 0.05 6.37
C PHE A 109 9.07 0.27 7.19
N VAL A 110 9.84 1.33 6.87
CA VAL A 110 10.98 1.79 7.68
C VAL A 110 10.78 3.27 7.95
N SER A 111 10.48 3.62 9.18
CA SER A 111 10.13 4.99 9.53
C SER A 111 10.48 5.31 10.98
N ASN A 112 10.74 6.58 11.27
CA ASN A 112 10.83 7.10 12.63
C ASN A 112 9.47 7.55 13.17
N GLN A 113 8.42 7.54 12.34
CA GLN A 113 7.08 7.88 12.81
C GLN A 113 6.51 6.74 13.67
N SER A 114 5.96 7.12 14.79
CA SER A 114 5.26 6.24 15.73
C SER A 114 4.25 7.08 16.52
N PRO A 115 3.29 6.48 17.21
CA PRO A 115 2.39 7.23 18.09
C PRO A 115 3.12 8.13 19.09
N ALA A 116 4.31 7.73 19.54
CA ALA A 116 5.14 8.51 20.45
C ALA A 116 5.80 9.74 19.81
N THR A 117 6.07 9.73 18.51
CA THR A 117 6.77 10.81 17.80
C THR A 117 5.86 11.79 17.09
N VAL A 118 4.73 11.33 16.58
CA VAL A 118 3.80 12.17 15.80
C VAL A 118 2.40 12.27 16.41
N ASN A 119 2.15 11.58 17.53
CA ASN A 119 0.85 11.52 18.21
C ASN A 119 -0.30 11.04 17.30
N VAL A 120 0.00 10.12 16.41
CA VAL A 120 -0.96 9.50 15.48
C VAL A 120 -0.81 7.99 15.55
N ASN A 121 -1.92 7.30 15.76
CA ASN A 121 -1.99 5.85 15.84
C ASN A 121 -1.66 5.19 14.49
N TYR A 122 -1.15 3.96 14.54
CA TYR A 122 -0.82 3.11 13.39
C TYR A 122 0.31 3.60 12.48
N THR A 123 1.03 4.67 12.86
CA THR A 123 2.18 5.16 12.06
C THR A 123 3.42 4.28 12.18
N ASP A 124 3.42 3.34 13.11
CA ASP A 124 4.42 2.28 13.29
C ASP A 124 3.93 0.90 12.83
N THR A 125 2.80 0.84 12.13
CA THR A 125 2.25 -0.41 11.59
C THR A 125 2.27 -0.42 10.06
N THR A 126 2.49 -1.61 9.50
CA THR A 126 2.55 -1.83 8.04
C THR A 126 2.21 -3.29 7.72
N ALA A 127 2.24 -3.63 6.45
CA ALA A 127 2.04 -5.00 6.01
C ALA A 127 3.02 -5.39 4.90
N ILE A 128 3.45 -6.65 4.90
CA ILE A 128 4.03 -7.29 3.72
C ILE A 128 2.89 -7.94 2.96
N LEU A 129 2.60 -7.41 1.79
CA LEU A 129 1.58 -7.94 0.89
C LEU A 129 2.15 -9.08 0.04
N ARG A 130 1.41 -10.17 -0.07
CA ARG A 130 1.71 -11.30 -0.94
C ARG A 130 0.56 -11.49 -1.92
N LEU A 131 0.87 -11.40 -3.21
CA LEU A 131 -0.05 -11.65 -4.29
C LEU A 131 0.34 -12.96 -5.00
N GLU A 132 -0.62 -13.84 -5.23
CA GLU A 132 -0.46 -15.00 -6.09
C GLU A 132 -1.05 -14.67 -7.46
N LEU A 133 -0.26 -14.86 -8.50
CA LEU A 133 -0.63 -14.58 -9.86
C LEU A 133 -0.76 -15.90 -10.63
N THR A 134 -1.84 -16.06 -11.36
CA THR A 134 -2.04 -17.24 -12.22
C THR A 134 -2.24 -16.79 -13.66
N LYS A 135 -1.42 -17.33 -14.56
CA LYS A 135 -1.57 -17.14 -16.00
C LYS A 135 -2.31 -18.31 -16.63
N ASN A 136 -3.40 -18.01 -17.31
CA ASN A 136 -4.16 -19.00 -18.07
C ASN A 136 -3.37 -19.40 -19.33
N GLY A 137 -3.04 -20.68 -19.45
CA GLY A 137 -2.24 -21.19 -20.59
C GLY A 137 -2.94 -21.10 -21.95
N GLN A 138 -4.27 -20.99 -21.98
CA GLN A 138 -5.07 -20.90 -23.21
C GLN A 138 -5.35 -19.44 -23.60
N THR A 139 -5.86 -18.64 -22.66
CA THR A 139 -6.24 -17.24 -22.93
C THR A 139 -5.03 -16.29 -22.80
N GLN A 140 -3.94 -16.74 -22.19
CA GLN A 140 -2.77 -15.93 -21.82
C GLN A 140 -3.08 -14.79 -20.82
N GLU A 141 -4.25 -14.77 -20.25
CA GLU A 141 -4.67 -13.80 -19.25
C GLU A 141 -4.04 -14.13 -17.90
N THR A 142 -3.51 -13.11 -17.23
CA THR A 142 -2.96 -13.19 -15.87
C THR A 142 -3.90 -12.53 -14.88
N THR A 143 -4.19 -13.22 -13.80
CA THR A 143 -5.10 -12.73 -12.74
C THR A 143 -4.48 -12.87 -11.37
N VAL A 144 -4.86 -11.99 -10.45
CA VAL A 144 -4.56 -12.12 -9.02
C VAL A 144 -5.52 -13.16 -8.45
N THR A 145 -5.00 -14.33 -8.09
CA THR A 145 -5.83 -15.47 -7.64
C THR A 145 -5.92 -15.58 -6.12
N ASN A 146 -4.94 -15.03 -5.40
CA ASN A 146 -4.96 -14.98 -3.94
C ASN A 146 -4.22 -13.75 -3.44
N VAL A 147 -4.71 -13.20 -2.33
CA VAL A 147 -4.09 -12.09 -1.62
C VAL A 147 -3.97 -12.46 -0.15
N SER A 148 -2.78 -12.33 0.38
CA SER A 148 -2.51 -12.48 1.81
C SER A 148 -1.55 -11.39 2.27
N TYR A 149 -1.53 -11.13 3.57
CA TYR A 149 -0.59 -10.17 4.14
C TYR A 149 -0.05 -10.65 5.48
N VAL A 150 1.14 -10.17 5.80
CA VAL A 150 1.76 -10.34 7.12
C VAL A 150 1.75 -8.97 7.79
N PRO A 151 1.03 -8.80 8.91
CA PRO A 151 1.05 -7.55 9.65
C PRO A 151 2.43 -7.37 10.30
N MET A 152 2.97 -6.16 10.19
CA MET A 152 4.30 -5.81 10.66
C MET A 152 4.24 -4.62 11.61
N LEU A 153 5.10 -4.63 12.61
CA LEU A 153 5.34 -3.51 13.52
C LEU A 153 6.76 -2.96 13.31
N VAL A 154 6.90 -1.65 13.20
CA VAL A 154 8.19 -0.97 13.16
C VAL A 154 8.55 -0.56 14.59
N LEU A 155 9.53 -1.23 15.18
CA LEU A 155 10.00 -0.96 16.54
C LEU A 155 11.27 -0.12 16.51
N ASN A 156 11.22 1.09 17.05
CA ASN A 156 12.38 1.89 17.35
C ASN A 156 12.91 1.54 18.77
N ARG A 157 14.11 0.98 18.84
CA ARG A 157 14.78 0.56 20.09
C ARG A 157 15.52 1.68 20.80
N GLY A 158 15.48 2.90 20.25
CA GLY A 158 16.19 4.06 20.77
C GLY A 158 17.53 4.34 20.09
N THR A 159 18.10 5.50 20.37
CA THR A 159 19.34 5.96 19.75
C THR A 159 20.57 5.27 20.35
N GLY A 160 21.58 5.05 19.52
CA GLY A 160 22.89 4.54 19.96
C GLY A 160 22.96 3.01 20.14
N VAL A 161 21.92 2.27 19.75
CA VAL A 161 21.93 0.80 19.70
C VAL A 161 22.12 0.33 18.27
N GLN A 162 22.81 -0.80 18.10
CA GLN A 162 22.85 -1.51 16.83
C GLN A 162 21.42 -1.98 16.50
N ASP A 163 21.05 -1.97 15.22
CA ASP A 163 19.70 -2.32 14.77
C ASP A 163 18.62 -1.51 15.50
N GLN A 164 18.76 -0.18 15.42
CA GLN A 164 17.85 0.75 16.07
C GLN A 164 16.39 0.54 15.66
N TYR A 165 16.15 0.21 14.39
CA TYR A 165 14.82 -0.09 13.87
C TYR A 165 14.73 -1.56 13.53
N LEU A 166 13.70 -2.21 14.06
CA LEU A 166 13.33 -3.57 13.72
C LEU A 166 11.96 -3.58 13.04
N ILE A 167 11.81 -4.39 12.00
CA ILE A 167 10.54 -4.68 11.38
C ILE A 167 10.13 -6.06 11.82
N LEU A 168 9.06 -6.15 12.59
CA LEU A 168 8.67 -7.32 13.34
C LEU A 168 7.39 -7.94 12.78
N ASP A 169 7.41 -9.23 12.49
CA ASP A 169 6.21 -10.01 12.19
C ASP A 169 5.35 -10.12 13.45
N VAL A 170 4.19 -9.48 13.42
CA VAL A 170 3.29 -9.38 14.58
C VAL A 170 2.80 -10.75 15.01
N ASN A 171 2.39 -11.60 14.08
CA ASN A 171 1.86 -12.94 14.41
C ASN A 171 2.94 -13.85 15.00
N ALA A 172 4.14 -13.82 14.42
CA ALA A 172 5.26 -14.61 14.92
C ALA A 172 5.67 -14.20 16.34
N LEU A 173 5.65 -12.90 16.63
CA LEU A 173 6.02 -12.39 17.96
C LEU A 173 4.95 -12.64 19.02
N ILE A 174 3.68 -12.59 18.66
CA ILE A 174 2.58 -12.98 19.55
C ILE A 174 2.75 -14.46 19.92
N ALA A 175 2.97 -15.33 18.93
CA ALA A 175 3.19 -16.75 19.18
C ALA A 175 4.45 -17.01 20.05
N ALA A 176 5.53 -16.28 19.86
CA ALA A 176 6.73 -16.37 20.68
C ALA A 176 6.46 -15.98 22.14
N HIS A 177 5.82 -14.84 22.37
CA HIS A 177 5.44 -14.35 23.70
C HIS A 177 4.55 -15.39 24.43
N ASP A 178 3.52 -15.89 23.76
CA ASP A 178 2.57 -16.87 24.33
C ASP A 178 3.24 -18.20 24.68
N SER A 179 4.33 -18.54 23.99
CA SER A 179 5.17 -19.71 24.31
C SER A 179 6.22 -19.46 25.41
N GLY A 180 6.32 -18.22 25.91
CA GLY A 180 7.26 -17.80 26.95
C GLY A 180 8.60 -17.28 26.42
N ASP A 181 8.78 -17.14 25.12
CA ASP A 181 9.97 -16.49 24.54
C ASP A 181 9.78 -14.98 24.52
N THR A 182 10.31 -14.32 25.55
CA THR A 182 10.26 -12.85 25.70
C THR A 182 11.56 -12.15 25.28
N SER A 183 12.44 -12.82 24.56
CA SER A 183 13.74 -12.27 24.15
C SER A 183 13.62 -11.01 23.28
N VAL A 184 12.58 -10.95 22.42
CA VAL A 184 12.21 -9.77 21.62
C VAL A 184 10.79 -9.30 21.96
N ALA A 185 9.87 -10.24 22.09
CA ALA A 185 8.46 -9.97 22.44
C ALA A 185 8.30 -9.76 23.95
N THR A 186 8.91 -8.73 24.52
CA THR A 186 8.68 -8.33 25.91
C THR A 186 7.23 -7.87 26.10
N ASP A 187 6.72 -7.83 27.35
CA ASP A 187 5.36 -7.37 27.66
C ASP A 187 5.06 -5.99 27.05
N ALA A 188 6.06 -5.09 27.03
CA ALA A 188 5.94 -3.76 26.45
C ALA A 188 5.81 -3.78 24.92
N VAL A 189 6.45 -4.73 24.25
CA VAL A 189 6.31 -4.97 22.81
C VAL A 189 5.00 -5.67 22.53
N TYR A 190 4.63 -6.68 23.32
CA TYR A 190 3.39 -7.43 23.16
C TYR A 190 2.15 -6.55 23.16
N SER A 191 2.07 -5.56 24.06
CA SER A 191 0.96 -4.61 24.10
C SER A 191 0.83 -3.79 22.80
N LYS A 192 1.94 -3.56 22.08
CA LYS A 192 1.93 -2.90 20.77
C LYS A 192 1.54 -3.85 19.65
N LEU A 193 1.87 -5.14 19.78
CA LEU A 193 1.51 -6.16 18.78
C LEU A 193 -0.01 -6.35 18.73
N GLU A 194 -0.67 -6.45 19.89
CA GLU A 194 -2.13 -6.52 19.95
C GLU A 194 -2.79 -5.29 19.30
N TYR A 195 -2.24 -4.12 19.52
CA TYR A 195 -2.68 -2.90 18.88
C TYR A 195 -2.53 -2.93 17.35
N ALA A 196 -1.48 -3.53 16.82
CA ALA A 196 -1.23 -3.60 15.37
C ALA A 196 -2.16 -4.59 14.63
N LEU A 197 -2.88 -5.45 15.35
CA LEU A 197 -3.87 -6.38 14.80
C LEU A 197 -5.30 -5.81 14.75
N ASN A 198 -5.59 -4.77 15.51
CA ASN A 198 -6.91 -4.14 15.62
C ASN A 198 -7.05 -2.92 14.71
#